data_db0f3c622cdcef79dae22f525c131e62
#
_entry.id   db0f3c622cdcef79dae22f525c131e62
#
_cell.length_a   1.000
_cell.length_b   1.000
_cell.length_c   1.000
_cell.angle_alpha   90.00
_cell.angle_beta   90.00
_cell.angle_gamma   90.00
#
_symmetry.space_group_name_H-M   'P 1'
#
loop_
_entity.id
_entity.type
_entity.pdbx_description
1 polymer ?
#
loop_
_entity_poly.entity_id
_entity_poly.type
_entity_poly.pdbx_seq_one_letter_code
_entity_poly.pdbx_strand_id
1 'polypeptide(L)'
;MKKLFLSILVISSLLSGNVFSFGLPKDVGSGNSYTKSLGSGFKKHGVKIVKEKDGFPVRAGKKSVRFEVRFGDCGYDIGKWNDCKEDRQRHELSGRDFKGKKWGAFSIYLPEDFKNVDPVKLAMGQFHQRKGSPTLMFQFNRYGYYADRQLFNTTQQMVKLLDIEDMIGKWNDILIHGNFTKKESGFYKVWVNNELKYKYSGATTSGKPSYFKFGIYQTHVSRYRVSESRTYPTQVVFFDEIRHGKNREKVVGNLY
;
A
#
# COMPACT_ATOMS: atom_id res chain seq x y z
N MET A 1 14.54 25.35 -63.59
CA MET A 1 13.91 25.77 -62.31
C MET A 1 13.69 24.52 -61.47
N LYS A 2 14.58 24.25 -60.51
CA LYS A 2 14.48 23.10 -59.61
C LYS A 2 13.76 23.57 -58.33
N LYS A 3 12.59 23.02 -58.03
CA LYS A 3 11.84 23.27 -56.79
C LYS A 3 12.44 22.42 -55.69
N LEU A 4 13.00 23.07 -54.68
CA LEU A 4 13.49 22.43 -53.44
C LEU A 4 12.31 22.22 -52.51
N PHE A 5 11.92 20.95 -52.22
CA PHE A 5 10.95 20.62 -51.21
C PHE A 5 11.65 20.50 -49.87
N LEU A 6 11.42 21.46 -49.00
CA LEU A 6 11.91 21.44 -47.63
C LEU A 6 10.92 20.62 -46.78
N SER A 7 11.27 19.38 -46.49
CA SER A 7 10.48 18.53 -45.58
C SER A 7 10.78 18.95 -44.15
N ILE A 8 9.83 19.60 -43.48
CA ILE A 8 9.90 19.89 -42.05
C ILE A 8 9.55 18.63 -41.31
N LEU A 9 10.55 17.97 -40.71
CA LEU A 9 10.36 16.82 -39.81
C LEU A 9 9.96 17.36 -38.45
N VAL A 10 8.65 17.34 -38.15
CA VAL A 10 8.13 17.64 -36.80
C VAL A 10 8.40 16.45 -35.91
N ILE A 11 9.48 16.52 -35.13
CA ILE A 11 9.76 15.56 -34.05
C ILE A 11 8.84 15.94 -32.88
N SER A 12 7.66 15.33 -32.83
CA SER A 12 6.81 15.33 -31.62
C SER A 12 7.46 14.42 -30.58
N SER A 13 8.23 14.98 -29.66
CA SER A 13 8.67 14.29 -28.45
C SER A 13 7.44 14.01 -27.59
N LEU A 14 6.84 12.85 -27.77
CA LEU A 14 5.86 12.30 -26.87
C LEU A 14 6.55 12.03 -25.52
N LEU A 15 6.44 12.99 -24.60
CA LEU A 15 6.64 12.77 -23.18
C LEU A 15 5.51 11.83 -22.72
N SER A 16 5.68 10.52 -22.97
CA SER A 16 4.81 9.49 -22.38
C SER A 16 5.16 9.38 -20.90
N GLY A 17 4.79 10.39 -20.12
CA GLY A 17 4.71 10.26 -18.68
C GLY A 17 3.80 9.08 -18.36
N ASN A 18 4.28 8.09 -17.60
CA ASN A 18 3.49 6.93 -17.21
C ASN A 18 2.23 7.43 -16.46
N VAL A 19 1.07 7.36 -17.10
CA VAL A 19 -0.24 7.88 -16.62
C VAL A 19 -0.58 7.32 -15.23
N PHE A 20 0.01 6.19 -14.85
CA PHE A 20 -0.19 5.53 -13.56
C PHE A 20 0.86 5.89 -12.50
N SER A 21 1.83 6.74 -12.83
CA SER A 21 2.83 7.20 -11.86
C SER A 21 2.20 8.14 -10.82
N PHE A 22 2.64 8.04 -9.58
CA PHE A 22 2.26 8.91 -8.47
C PHE A 22 3.50 9.26 -7.65
N GLY A 23 3.89 10.54 -7.65
CA GLY A 23 5.03 11.03 -6.88
C GLY A 23 4.63 11.36 -5.44
N LEU A 24 5.37 10.83 -4.47
CA LEU A 24 5.25 11.28 -3.08
C LEU A 24 6.16 12.48 -2.84
N PRO A 25 5.68 13.54 -2.18
CA PRO A 25 6.53 14.62 -1.67
C PRO A 25 7.57 14.08 -0.69
N LYS A 26 8.73 14.74 -0.58
CA LYS A 26 9.82 14.33 0.33
C LYS A 26 9.42 14.37 1.81
N ASP A 27 8.50 15.25 2.16
CA ASP A 27 7.94 15.41 3.51
C ASP A 27 6.87 14.33 3.84
N VAL A 28 6.50 13.48 2.90
CA VAL A 28 5.57 12.35 3.10
C VAL A 28 6.31 11.01 3.03
N GLY A 29 7.45 10.97 2.37
CA GLY A 29 8.17 9.73 2.19
C GLY A 29 9.54 9.89 1.54
N SER A 30 10.12 8.80 1.06
CA SER A 30 11.44 8.78 0.44
C SER A 30 11.52 9.53 -0.91
N GLY A 31 10.49 10.25 -1.31
CA GLY A 31 10.45 11.01 -2.56
C GLY A 31 10.45 10.13 -3.83
N ASN A 32 10.11 8.86 -3.70
CA ASN A 32 10.06 7.92 -4.82
C ASN A 32 8.75 8.02 -5.59
N SER A 33 8.83 7.73 -6.89
CA SER A 33 7.65 7.51 -7.71
C SER A 33 7.09 6.12 -7.45
N TYR A 34 5.79 6.05 -7.27
CA TYR A 34 5.01 4.82 -7.14
C TYR A 34 4.11 4.64 -8.35
N THR A 35 3.63 3.42 -8.57
CA THR A 35 2.69 3.12 -9.65
C THR A 35 1.32 2.80 -9.04
N LYS A 36 0.25 3.36 -9.58
CA LYS A 36 -1.13 3.00 -9.24
C LYS A 36 -1.36 1.53 -9.58
N SER A 37 -1.71 0.74 -8.59
CA SER A 37 -1.98 -0.69 -8.76
C SER A 37 -3.27 -0.88 -9.56
N LEU A 38 -3.23 -1.65 -10.67
CA LEU A 38 -4.36 -1.81 -11.61
C LEU A 38 -4.89 -0.45 -12.07
N GLY A 39 -4.00 0.36 -12.65
CA GLY A 39 -4.18 1.79 -12.86
C GLY A 39 -5.34 2.19 -13.74
N SER A 40 -5.81 1.33 -14.65
CA SER A 40 -6.94 1.64 -15.56
C SER A 40 -8.26 1.86 -14.80
N GLY A 41 -8.45 1.19 -13.65
CA GLY A 41 -9.61 1.38 -12.78
C GLY A 41 -9.44 2.43 -11.68
N PHE A 42 -8.29 3.07 -11.59
CA PHE A 42 -7.96 3.95 -10.47
C PHE A 42 -8.73 5.28 -10.55
N LYS A 43 -9.56 5.58 -9.57
CA LYS A 43 -10.39 6.78 -9.54
C LYS A 43 -9.63 8.02 -9.07
N LYS A 44 -10.11 9.22 -9.45
CA LYS A 44 -9.50 10.50 -9.01
C LYS A 44 -9.50 10.70 -7.50
N HIS A 45 -10.51 10.18 -6.79
CA HIS A 45 -10.59 10.24 -5.33
C HIS A 45 -9.67 9.22 -4.64
N GLY A 46 -9.25 8.18 -5.35
CA GLY A 46 -8.58 7.00 -4.79
C GLY A 46 -7.27 7.28 -4.08
N VAL A 47 -6.52 8.30 -4.48
CA VAL A 47 -5.32 8.78 -3.78
C VAL A 47 -5.15 10.28 -3.96
N LYS A 48 -4.84 10.98 -2.85
CA LYS A 48 -4.57 12.43 -2.83
C LYS A 48 -3.47 12.75 -1.83
N ILE A 49 -2.62 13.72 -2.18
CA ILE A 49 -1.80 14.41 -1.19
C ILE A 49 -2.69 15.44 -0.50
N VAL A 50 -2.76 15.37 0.81
CA VAL A 50 -3.54 16.29 1.65
C VAL A 50 -2.61 17.08 2.56
N LYS A 51 -3.11 18.19 3.14
CA LYS A 51 -2.30 19.13 3.92
C LYS A 51 -2.91 19.36 5.30
N GLU A 52 -2.06 19.51 6.29
CA GLU A 52 -2.43 19.88 7.66
C GLU A 52 -3.26 21.17 7.72
N LYS A 53 -2.85 22.21 6.96
CA LYS A 53 -3.57 23.48 6.89
C LYS A 53 -5.00 23.40 6.38
N ASP A 54 -5.36 22.31 5.72
CA ASP A 54 -6.70 22.04 5.19
C ASP A 54 -7.51 21.12 6.15
N GLY A 55 -7.00 20.93 7.40
CA GLY A 55 -7.66 20.14 8.45
C GLY A 55 -7.43 18.62 8.36
N PHE A 56 -6.51 18.16 7.51
CA PHE A 56 -6.23 16.72 7.39
C PHE A 56 -5.16 16.25 8.38
N PRO A 57 -5.25 15.00 8.87
CA PRO A 57 -4.23 14.41 9.72
C PRO A 57 -2.89 14.29 9.00
N VAL A 58 -1.82 14.73 9.66
CA VAL A 58 -0.44 14.64 9.19
C VAL A 58 0.41 14.12 10.33
N ARG A 59 1.28 13.14 10.09
CA ARG A 59 2.17 12.55 11.11
C ARG A 59 3.41 13.40 11.33
N ALA A 60 4.01 13.86 10.23
CA ALA A 60 5.19 14.74 10.25
C ALA A 60 5.21 15.67 9.03
N GLY A 61 5.87 16.83 9.18
CA GLY A 61 5.89 17.83 8.10
C GLY A 61 4.55 18.53 7.93
N LYS A 62 4.09 18.69 6.69
CA LYS A 62 2.89 19.48 6.34
C LYS A 62 1.89 18.73 5.47
N LYS A 63 2.16 17.48 5.12
CA LYS A 63 1.36 16.69 4.17
C LYS A 63 1.32 15.22 4.57
N SER A 64 0.25 14.56 4.16
CA SER A 64 0.11 13.10 4.20
C SER A 64 -0.52 12.58 2.91
N VAL A 65 -0.64 11.27 2.77
CA VAL A 65 -1.33 10.62 1.66
C VAL A 65 -2.65 10.06 2.15
N ARG A 66 -3.74 10.51 1.56
CA ARG A 66 -5.09 10.02 1.81
C ARG A 66 -5.49 9.03 0.71
N PHE A 67 -5.90 7.83 1.11
CA PHE A 67 -6.56 6.86 0.25
C PHE A 67 -8.05 6.80 0.56
N GLU A 68 -8.84 6.55 -0.49
CA GLU A 68 -10.28 6.37 -0.36
C GLU A 68 -10.74 5.26 -1.30
N VAL A 69 -11.56 4.34 -0.79
CA VAL A 69 -12.24 3.31 -1.58
C VAL A 69 -13.73 3.42 -1.29
N ARG A 70 -14.50 3.57 -2.36
CA ARG A 70 -15.98 3.51 -2.35
C ARG A 70 -16.44 2.18 -2.90
N PHE A 71 -17.65 1.79 -2.58
CA PHE A 71 -18.23 0.58 -3.17
C PHE A 71 -18.21 0.63 -4.69
N GLY A 72 -17.70 -0.43 -5.33
CA GLY A 72 -17.52 -0.50 -6.78
C GLY A 72 -16.23 0.10 -7.33
N ASP A 73 -15.31 0.57 -6.49
CA ASP A 73 -13.99 1.02 -6.93
C ASP A 73 -13.07 -0.16 -7.28
N CYS A 74 -13.23 -0.67 -8.49
CA CYS A 74 -12.49 -1.82 -8.97
C CYS A 74 -11.27 -1.42 -9.76
N GLY A 75 -10.09 -1.83 -9.27
CA GLY A 75 -8.89 -1.78 -10.07
C GLY A 75 -8.96 -2.79 -11.22
N TYR A 76 -8.47 -2.41 -12.41
CA TYR A 76 -8.33 -3.35 -13.50
C TYR A 76 -7.15 -3.00 -14.40
N ASP A 77 -6.63 -4.03 -15.08
CA ASP A 77 -5.74 -3.90 -16.22
C ASP A 77 -6.43 -4.53 -17.44
N ILE A 78 -6.48 -3.79 -18.55
CA ILE A 78 -7.19 -4.20 -19.76
C ILE A 78 -6.68 -5.57 -20.24
N GLY A 79 -7.60 -6.52 -20.41
CA GLY A 79 -7.30 -7.88 -20.91
C GLY A 79 -6.59 -8.81 -19.91
N LYS A 80 -6.35 -8.39 -18.65
CA LYS A 80 -5.59 -9.20 -17.69
C LYS A 80 -6.33 -9.48 -16.37
N TRP A 81 -6.87 -8.44 -15.73
CA TRP A 81 -7.43 -8.55 -14.39
C TRP A 81 -8.51 -7.51 -14.16
N ASN A 82 -9.53 -7.87 -13.39
CA ASN A 82 -10.57 -6.97 -12.94
C ASN A 82 -10.99 -7.33 -11.52
N ASP A 83 -10.75 -6.43 -10.57
CA ASP A 83 -11.07 -6.66 -9.16
C ASP A 83 -12.54 -6.94 -8.91
N CYS A 84 -13.48 -6.27 -9.60
CA CYS A 84 -14.90 -6.54 -9.42
C CYS A 84 -15.31 -7.96 -9.82
N LYS A 85 -14.71 -8.51 -10.89
CA LYS A 85 -14.94 -9.89 -11.30
C LYS A 85 -14.38 -10.90 -10.31
N GLU A 86 -13.38 -10.49 -9.53
CA GLU A 86 -12.69 -11.31 -8.54
C GLU A 86 -13.14 -11.05 -7.11
N ASP A 87 -14.30 -10.39 -6.92
CA ASP A 87 -14.84 -10.04 -5.60
C ASP A 87 -13.89 -9.18 -4.75
N ARG A 88 -13.28 -8.16 -5.39
CA ARG A 88 -12.27 -7.26 -4.80
C ARG A 88 -12.51 -5.81 -5.19
N GLN A 89 -11.92 -4.91 -4.41
CA GLN A 89 -11.80 -3.50 -4.78
C GLN A 89 -10.56 -2.88 -4.12
N ARG A 90 -9.97 -1.86 -4.76
CA ARG A 90 -8.75 -1.24 -4.24
C ARG A 90 -8.44 0.15 -4.76
N HIS A 91 -7.73 0.89 -3.93
CA HIS A 91 -6.80 1.93 -4.35
C HIS A 91 -5.49 1.73 -3.59
N GLU A 92 -4.46 1.25 -4.27
CA GLU A 92 -3.12 1.02 -3.72
C GLU A 92 -2.05 1.59 -4.63
N LEU A 93 -0.95 2.04 -4.04
CA LEU A 93 0.29 2.38 -4.73
C LEU A 93 1.31 1.25 -4.58
N SER A 94 2.04 0.95 -5.64
CA SER A 94 3.09 -0.07 -5.72
C SER A 94 4.45 0.57 -5.87
N GLY A 95 5.38 0.20 -5.01
CA GLY A 95 6.78 0.63 -5.07
C GLY A 95 7.61 -0.18 -6.06
N ARG A 96 8.93 0.09 -6.10
CA ARG A 96 9.89 -0.60 -6.93
C ARG A 96 10.24 -1.99 -6.39
N ASP A 97 10.67 -2.86 -7.28
CA ASP A 97 11.15 -4.21 -6.94
C ASP A 97 12.44 -4.19 -6.15
N PHE A 98 12.57 -5.16 -5.24
CA PHE A 98 13.80 -5.42 -4.50
C PHE A 98 13.94 -6.91 -4.13
N LYS A 99 15.15 -7.29 -3.66
CA LYS A 99 15.49 -8.59 -3.06
C LYS A 99 16.43 -8.39 -1.87
N GLY A 100 16.58 -9.42 -1.05
CA GLY A 100 17.51 -9.41 0.06
C GLY A 100 17.08 -8.53 1.24
N LYS A 101 18.05 -8.06 2.02
CA LYS A 101 17.79 -7.27 3.23
C LYS A 101 17.24 -5.88 2.91
N LYS A 102 16.16 -5.49 3.57
CA LYS A 102 15.49 -4.22 3.38
C LYS A 102 14.88 -3.72 4.69
N TRP A 103 15.03 -2.43 4.93
CA TRP A 103 14.26 -1.67 5.91
C TRP A 103 13.13 -0.94 5.20
N GLY A 104 11.97 -0.89 5.82
CA GLY A 104 10.82 -0.11 5.37
C GLY A 104 10.10 0.49 6.56
N ALA A 105 9.43 1.60 6.37
CA ALA A 105 8.58 2.24 7.36
C ALA A 105 7.39 2.89 6.69
N PHE A 106 6.32 3.02 7.44
CA PHE A 106 5.18 3.89 7.16
C PHE A 106 4.46 4.21 8.45
N SER A 107 3.83 5.37 8.51
CA SER A 107 2.84 5.70 9.53
C SER A 107 1.45 5.55 8.94
N ILE A 108 0.51 5.06 9.73
CA ILE A 108 -0.89 4.83 9.33
C ILE A 108 -1.84 5.46 10.32
N TYR A 109 -2.94 6.04 9.82
CA TYR A 109 -3.99 6.65 10.62
C TYR A 109 -5.37 6.28 10.05
N LEU A 110 -6.25 5.81 10.90
CA LEU A 110 -7.67 5.62 10.59
C LEU A 110 -8.48 6.76 11.21
N PRO A 111 -9.36 7.44 10.44
CA PRO A 111 -10.23 8.48 10.97
C PRO A 111 -11.10 7.99 12.15
N GLU A 112 -11.51 8.90 13.01
CA GLU A 112 -12.40 8.58 14.14
C GLU A 112 -13.74 7.98 13.71
N ASP A 113 -14.23 8.40 12.55
CA ASP A 113 -15.47 7.90 11.94
C ASP A 113 -15.29 6.66 11.06
N PHE A 114 -14.08 6.04 11.07
CA PHE A 114 -13.78 4.85 10.28
C PHE A 114 -14.78 3.73 10.56
N LYS A 115 -15.43 3.24 9.50
CA LYS A 115 -16.42 2.15 9.60
C LYS A 115 -15.78 0.82 9.21
N ASN A 116 -15.82 -0.13 10.12
CA ASN A 116 -15.34 -1.48 9.85
C ASN A 116 -16.23 -2.19 8.81
N VAL A 117 -15.61 -2.85 7.85
CA VAL A 117 -16.29 -3.61 6.79
C VAL A 117 -16.25 -5.13 7.01
N ASP A 118 -15.89 -5.58 8.22
CA ASP A 118 -15.91 -7.01 8.57
C ASP A 118 -17.28 -7.66 8.18
N PRO A 119 -17.29 -8.82 7.54
CA PRO A 119 -16.21 -9.81 7.36
C PRO A 119 -15.43 -9.70 6.04
N VAL A 120 -15.45 -8.54 5.38
CA VAL A 120 -14.56 -8.26 4.24
C VAL A 120 -13.11 -8.20 4.73
N LYS A 121 -12.21 -8.86 4.02
CA LYS A 121 -10.78 -8.77 4.34
C LYS A 121 -10.23 -7.45 3.86
N LEU A 122 -9.69 -6.66 4.76
CA LEU A 122 -9.14 -5.33 4.50
C LEU A 122 -7.63 -5.33 4.76
N ALA A 123 -6.83 -5.12 3.73
CA ALA A 123 -5.39 -4.93 3.83
C ALA A 123 -5.01 -3.47 3.59
N MET A 124 -4.13 -2.94 4.46
CA MET A 124 -3.63 -1.57 4.41
C MET A 124 -2.10 -1.57 4.45
N GLY A 125 -1.51 -2.29 3.53
CA GLY A 125 -0.07 -2.49 3.35
C GLY A 125 0.25 -3.96 3.08
N GLN A 126 1.20 -4.21 2.16
CA GLN A 126 1.61 -5.57 1.86
C GLN A 126 2.96 -5.61 1.13
N PHE A 127 3.73 -6.66 1.40
CA PHE A 127 4.83 -7.07 0.53
C PHE A 127 4.32 -8.12 -0.44
N HIS A 128 4.41 -7.80 -1.72
CA HIS A 128 3.93 -8.66 -2.81
C HIS A 128 5.10 -9.11 -3.68
N GLN A 129 4.97 -10.24 -4.38
CA GLN A 129 5.97 -10.73 -5.33
C GLN A 129 5.53 -10.45 -6.77
N ARG A 130 6.49 -10.18 -7.66
CA ARG A 130 6.23 -10.15 -9.11
C ARG A 130 5.79 -11.52 -9.59
N LYS A 131 4.68 -11.58 -10.33
CA LYS A 131 4.10 -12.85 -10.82
C LYS A 131 3.93 -13.89 -9.70
N GLY A 132 3.43 -13.47 -8.54
CA GLY A 132 3.23 -14.32 -7.37
C GLY A 132 2.20 -13.73 -6.42
N SER A 133 2.09 -14.31 -5.23
CA SER A 133 1.20 -13.86 -4.16
C SER A 133 1.87 -12.89 -3.20
N PRO A 134 1.12 -12.18 -2.34
CA PRO A 134 1.68 -11.48 -1.19
C PRO A 134 2.51 -12.43 -0.32
N THR A 135 3.49 -11.91 0.39
CA THR A 135 4.30 -12.68 1.34
C THR A 135 4.07 -12.26 2.78
N LEU A 136 3.78 -10.98 2.98
CA LEU A 136 3.38 -10.41 4.27
C LEU A 136 2.34 -9.33 4.00
N MET A 137 1.17 -9.44 4.59
CA MET A 137 0.11 -8.47 4.52
C MET A 137 -0.12 -7.83 5.89
N PHE A 138 -0.50 -6.57 5.89
CA PHE A 138 -0.97 -5.86 7.07
C PHE A 138 -2.49 -5.74 6.96
N GLN A 139 -3.20 -6.60 7.68
CA GLN A 139 -4.65 -6.72 7.60
C GLN A 139 -5.33 -6.09 8.81
N PHE A 140 -6.49 -5.50 8.56
CA PHE A 140 -7.34 -4.92 9.58
C PHE A 140 -8.69 -5.66 9.62
N ASN A 141 -9.18 -5.91 10.82
CA ASN A 141 -10.53 -6.42 11.08
C ASN A 141 -11.10 -5.79 12.37
N ARG A 142 -12.27 -6.24 12.81
CA ARG A 142 -12.93 -5.73 14.02
C ARG A 142 -12.15 -5.90 15.34
N TYR A 143 -11.06 -6.67 15.33
CA TYR A 143 -10.25 -6.93 16.52
C TYR A 143 -8.91 -6.18 16.50
N GLY A 144 -8.57 -5.49 15.39
CA GLY A 144 -7.35 -4.71 15.27
C GLY A 144 -6.57 -4.90 13.97
N TYR A 145 -5.28 -4.63 14.03
CA TYR A 145 -4.34 -4.66 12.92
C TYR A 145 -3.32 -5.78 13.09
N TYR A 146 -3.06 -6.51 12.01
CA TYR A 146 -2.32 -7.77 12.06
C TYR A 146 -1.21 -7.82 11.01
N ALA A 147 -0.08 -8.42 11.36
CA ALA A 147 0.87 -8.96 10.39
C ALA A 147 0.42 -10.38 9.99
N ASP A 148 0.13 -10.58 8.72
CA ASP A 148 -0.37 -11.83 8.16
C ASP A 148 0.62 -12.36 7.12
N ARG A 149 1.34 -13.43 7.47
CA ARG A 149 2.31 -14.08 6.59
C ARG A 149 1.60 -15.05 5.64
N GLN A 150 1.78 -14.83 4.33
CA GLN A 150 1.08 -15.49 3.23
C GLN A 150 1.98 -16.41 2.39
N LEU A 151 2.96 -17.10 2.97
CA LEU A 151 3.81 -18.00 2.19
C LEU A 151 3.11 -19.32 1.87
N PHE A 152 3.34 -19.82 0.65
CA PHE A 152 2.84 -21.09 0.16
C PHE A 152 3.26 -22.26 1.07
N ASN A 153 2.34 -23.20 1.29
CA ASN A 153 2.53 -24.45 2.03
C ASN A 153 3.01 -24.31 3.47
N THR A 154 2.90 -23.14 4.08
CA THR A 154 3.14 -22.96 5.51
C THR A 154 1.84 -22.58 6.20
N THR A 155 1.71 -22.94 7.47
CA THR A 155 0.59 -22.48 8.29
C THR A 155 0.52 -20.96 8.25
N GLN A 156 -0.62 -20.42 7.83
CA GLN A 156 -0.87 -19.00 7.86
C GLN A 156 -0.70 -18.50 9.30
N GLN A 157 0.09 -17.48 9.48
CA GLN A 157 0.35 -16.90 10.77
C GLN A 157 -0.10 -15.44 10.79
N MET A 158 -1.18 -15.16 11.50
CA MET A 158 -1.64 -13.81 11.83
C MET A 158 -1.20 -13.46 13.25
N VAL A 159 -0.43 -12.40 13.39
CA VAL A 159 -0.01 -11.86 14.69
C VAL A 159 -0.59 -10.48 14.86
N LYS A 160 -1.31 -10.24 15.95
CA LYS A 160 -1.86 -8.91 16.28
C LYS A 160 -0.73 -7.93 16.55
N LEU A 161 -0.79 -6.79 15.89
CA LEU A 161 0.12 -5.67 16.04
C LEU A 161 -0.45 -4.58 16.94
N LEU A 162 -1.75 -4.27 16.76
CA LEU A 162 -2.49 -3.23 17.49
C LEU A 162 -3.93 -3.67 17.72
N ASP A 163 -4.50 -3.27 18.82
CA ASP A 163 -5.93 -3.33 19.06
C ASP A 163 -6.66 -2.24 18.28
N ILE A 164 -7.98 -2.40 18.08
CA ILE A 164 -8.76 -1.46 17.27
C ILE A 164 -8.76 -0.04 17.88
N GLU A 165 -8.81 0.05 19.20
CA GLU A 165 -8.82 1.30 19.96
C GLU A 165 -7.51 2.08 19.81
N ASP A 166 -6.42 1.40 19.46
CA ASP A 166 -5.12 2.02 19.19
C ASP A 166 -4.96 2.45 17.72
N MET A 167 -5.85 1.98 16.84
CA MET A 167 -5.83 2.34 15.42
C MET A 167 -6.66 3.58 15.10
N ILE A 168 -7.84 3.70 15.73
CA ILE A 168 -8.82 4.74 15.40
C ILE A 168 -8.40 6.09 16.01
N GLY A 169 -8.35 7.14 15.18
CA GLY A 169 -8.03 8.50 15.64
C GLY A 169 -6.55 8.71 16.03
N LYS A 170 -5.67 7.74 15.78
CA LYS A 170 -4.27 7.79 16.19
C LYS A 170 -3.32 7.44 15.04
N TRP A 171 -2.19 8.14 14.97
CA TRP A 171 -1.07 7.74 14.13
C TRP A 171 -0.32 6.56 14.77
N ASN A 172 -0.02 5.56 13.96
CA ASN A 172 0.79 4.42 14.37
C ASN A 172 1.96 4.24 13.40
N ASP A 173 3.16 4.15 13.95
CA ASP A 173 4.41 4.02 13.21
C ASP A 173 4.77 2.54 13.06
N ILE A 174 4.89 2.07 11.84
CA ILE A 174 5.26 0.70 11.49
C ILE A 174 6.66 0.71 10.90
N LEU A 175 7.59 0.01 11.56
CA LEU A 175 8.95 -0.20 11.07
C LEU A 175 9.15 -1.69 10.76
N ILE A 176 9.67 -1.98 9.58
CA ILE A 176 9.90 -3.34 9.10
C ILE A 176 11.37 -3.55 8.76
N HIS A 177 11.95 -4.66 9.22
CA HIS A 177 13.22 -5.17 8.73
C HIS A 177 13.01 -6.59 8.22
N GLY A 178 13.35 -6.86 6.97
CA GLY A 178 13.22 -8.18 6.39
C GLY A 178 14.40 -8.57 5.51
N ASN A 179 14.67 -9.87 5.43
CA ASN A 179 15.51 -10.46 4.40
C ASN A 179 14.61 -11.26 3.45
N PHE A 180 14.37 -10.69 2.27
CA PHE A 180 13.43 -11.20 1.26
C PHE A 180 14.13 -12.23 0.36
N THR A 181 14.04 -13.50 0.75
CA THR A 181 14.73 -14.62 0.09
C THR A 181 13.92 -15.92 0.20
N LYS A 182 14.18 -16.86 -0.71
CA LYS A 182 13.66 -18.24 -0.65
C LYS A 182 14.43 -19.17 0.32
N LYS A 183 15.53 -18.68 0.89
CA LYS A 183 16.41 -19.46 1.78
C LYS A 183 15.89 -19.36 3.22
N GLU A 184 16.26 -20.31 4.06
CA GLU A 184 15.97 -20.34 5.50
C GLU A 184 16.61 -19.17 6.28
N SER A 185 17.59 -18.49 5.69
CA SER A 185 18.16 -17.23 6.22
C SER A 185 17.23 -16.01 6.07
N GLY A 186 16.01 -16.20 5.55
CA GLY A 186 14.98 -15.17 5.50
C GLY A 186 14.46 -14.82 6.89
N PHE A 187 13.92 -13.62 7.03
CA PHE A 187 13.27 -13.19 8.26
C PHE A 187 12.38 -11.98 8.03
N TYR A 188 11.43 -11.77 8.96
CA TYR A 188 10.73 -10.51 9.19
C TYR A 188 10.86 -10.10 10.65
N LYS A 189 11.00 -8.80 10.88
CA LYS A 189 10.82 -8.13 12.18
C LYS A 189 9.94 -6.91 11.95
N VAL A 190 8.87 -6.75 12.73
CA VAL A 190 7.97 -5.62 12.66
C VAL A 190 7.87 -4.98 14.03
N TRP A 191 8.16 -3.70 14.09
CA TRP A 191 7.94 -2.86 15.26
C TRP A 191 6.73 -1.98 15.02
N VAL A 192 5.98 -1.73 16.06
CA VAL A 192 4.88 -0.77 16.10
C VAL A 192 5.17 0.20 17.23
N ASN A 193 5.19 1.49 16.93
CA ASN A 193 5.49 2.54 17.90
C ASN A 193 6.75 2.22 18.73
N ASN A 194 7.81 1.79 18.04
CA ASN A 194 9.11 1.37 18.61
C ASN A 194 9.11 0.05 19.40
N GLU A 195 8.00 -0.66 19.55
CA GLU A 195 7.92 -1.95 20.22
C GLU A 195 7.96 -3.09 19.19
N LEU A 196 8.82 -4.12 19.40
CA LEU A 196 8.89 -5.30 18.54
C LEU A 196 7.65 -6.18 18.75
N LYS A 197 6.73 -6.19 17.78
CA LYS A 197 5.46 -6.94 17.85
C LYS A 197 5.48 -8.25 17.07
N TYR A 198 6.31 -8.36 16.02
CA TYR A 198 6.35 -9.57 15.19
C TYR A 198 7.77 -9.92 14.81
N LYS A 199 8.09 -11.22 14.93
CA LYS A 199 9.37 -11.83 14.51
C LYS A 199 9.10 -13.15 13.82
N TYR A 200 9.71 -13.35 12.66
CA TYR A 200 9.70 -14.59 11.90
C TYR A 200 11.10 -14.90 11.37
N SER A 201 11.46 -16.18 11.32
CA SER A 201 12.68 -16.70 10.68
C SER A 201 12.29 -17.84 9.74
N GLY A 202 12.95 -17.91 8.59
CA GLY A 202 12.67 -18.87 7.51
C GLY A 202 12.45 -18.17 6.17
N ALA A 203 12.15 -18.94 5.13
CA ALA A 203 11.90 -18.40 3.79
C ALA A 203 10.79 -17.31 3.81
N THR A 204 11.03 -16.20 3.14
CA THR A 204 10.14 -15.04 3.11
C THR A 204 9.56 -14.76 1.72
N THR A 205 10.08 -15.43 0.68
CA THR A 205 9.59 -15.31 -0.71
C THR A 205 9.76 -16.62 -1.45
N SER A 206 9.11 -16.78 -2.59
CA SER A 206 9.37 -17.89 -3.53
C SER A 206 10.62 -17.67 -4.42
N GLY A 207 11.44 -16.65 -4.11
CA GLY A 207 12.65 -16.29 -4.89
C GLY A 207 12.40 -15.20 -5.94
N LYS A 208 11.16 -14.78 -6.16
CA LYS A 208 10.82 -13.66 -7.06
C LYS A 208 11.07 -12.31 -6.37
N PRO A 209 11.32 -11.23 -7.14
CA PRO A 209 11.43 -9.89 -6.57
C PRO A 209 10.17 -9.51 -5.79
N SER A 210 10.37 -8.86 -4.67
CA SER A 210 9.30 -8.30 -3.83
C SER A 210 9.16 -6.81 -4.07
N TYR A 211 7.98 -6.26 -3.80
CA TYR A 211 7.71 -4.83 -3.78
C TYR A 211 6.68 -4.52 -2.71
N PHE A 212 6.77 -3.32 -2.15
CA PHE A 212 5.81 -2.87 -1.16
C PHE A 212 4.62 -2.20 -1.84
N LYS A 213 3.41 -2.50 -1.35
CA LYS A 213 2.17 -1.82 -1.72
C LYS A 213 1.52 -1.26 -0.47
N PHE A 214 0.89 -0.11 -0.59
CA PHE A 214 0.13 0.51 0.49
C PHE A 214 -1.07 1.28 -0.06
N GLY A 215 -2.06 1.48 0.77
CA GLY A 215 -3.37 1.99 0.43
C GLY A 215 -4.46 1.08 0.98
N ILE A 216 -5.57 0.95 0.28
CA ILE A 216 -6.71 0.12 0.68
C ILE A 216 -6.90 -0.99 -0.35
N TYR A 217 -6.90 -2.24 0.12
CA TYR A 217 -7.22 -3.42 -0.68
C TYR A 217 -8.22 -4.30 0.07
N GLN A 218 -9.35 -4.58 -0.57
CA GLN A 218 -10.43 -5.36 0.00
C GLN A 218 -10.67 -6.61 -0.83
N THR A 219 -10.89 -7.75 -0.16
CA THR A 219 -11.23 -9.03 -0.79
C THR A 219 -12.45 -9.65 -0.12
N HIS A 220 -13.21 -10.45 -0.87
CA HIS A 220 -14.47 -11.04 -0.43
C HIS A 220 -15.49 -9.95 -0.09
N VAL A 221 -15.59 -8.94 -0.95
CA VAL A 221 -16.46 -7.77 -0.79
C VAL A 221 -17.94 -8.19 -0.69
N SER A 222 -18.33 -9.26 -1.40
CA SER A 222 -19.68 -9.86 -1.35
C SER A 222 -20.11 -10.34 0.04
N ARG A 223 -19.15 -10.58 0.96
CA ARG A 223 -19.46 -10.94 2.35
C ARG A 223 -20.13 -9.83 3.15
N TYR A 224 -19.92 -8.57 2.72
CA TYR A 224 -20.65 -7.46 3.31
C TYR A 224 -22.05 -7.38 2.71
N ARG A 225 -23.03 -7.87 3.46
CA ARG A 225 -24.42 -7.83 3.02
C ARG A 225 -24.96 -6.41 3.11
N VAL A 226 -25.20 -5.81 1.96
CA VAL A 226 -25.92 -4.52 1.85
C VAL A 226 -27.41 -4.78 1.98
N SER A 227 -28.15 -3.89 2.66
CA SER A 227 -29.60 -3.89 2.78
C SER A 227 -30.09 -2.44 2.78
N GLU A 228 -31.42 -2.21 2.84
CA GLU A 228 -31.99 -0.85 2.94
C GLU A 228 -31.41 -0.07 4.15
N SER A 229 -31.16 -0.77 5.26
CA SER A 229 -30.61 -0.19 6.48
C SER A 229 -29.08 -0.26 6.57
N ARG A 230 -28.38 -0.91 5.62
CA ARG A 230 -26.94 -1.15 5.67
C ARG A 230 -26.29 -0.96 4.32
N THR A 231 -25.74 0.23 4.09
CA THR A 231 -24.95 0.55 2.90
C THR A 231 -23.46 0.19 3.11
N TYR A 232 -22.75 -0.08 2.01
CA TYR A 232 -21.30 -0.31 2.09
C TYR A 232 -20.60 1.03 2.38
N PRO A 233 -19.87 1.16 3.49
CA PRO A 233 -19.29 2.43 3.86
C PRO A 233 -18.04 2.75 3.03
N THR A 234 -17.85 4.03 2.70
CA THR A 234 -16.60 4.52 2.16
C THR A 234 -15.48 4.30 3.18
N GLN A 235 -14.36 3.76 2.71
CA GLN A 235 -13.17 3.56 3.53
C GLN A 235 -12.15 4.65 3.24
N VAL A 236 -11.62 5.25 4.29
CA VAL A 236 -10.55 6.26 4.21
C VAL A 236 -9.42 5.86 5.14
N VAL A 237 -8.18 5.95 4.65
CA VAL A 237 -6.97 5.76 5.44
C VAL A 237 -5.94 6.81 5.06
N PHE A 238 -5.13 7.23 6.02
CA PHE A 238 -4.00 8.13 5.77
C PHE A 238 -2.70 7.40 6.02
N PHE A 239 -1.71 7.69 5.16
CA PHE A 239 -0.34 7.23 5.30
C PHE A 239 0.61 8.41 5.30
N ASP A 240 1.70 8.26 6.03
CA ASP A 240 2.79 9.23 6.09
C ASP A 240 4.11 8.51 6.34
N GLU A 241 5.24 9.21 6.30
CA GLU A 241 6.57 8.67 6.58
C GLU A 241 6.90 7.37 5.82
N ILE A 242 6.41 7.26 4.55
CA ILE A 242 6.62 6.08 3.70
C ILE A 242 8.07 6.06 3.24
N ARG A 243 8.91 5.29 3.91
CA ARG A 243 10.36 5.24 3.70
C ARG A 243 10.84 3.81 3.47
N HIS A 244 11.92 3.67 2.71
CA HIS A 244 12.60 2.39 2.54
C HIS A 244 14.09 2.60 2.26
N GLY A 245 14.91 1.66 2.70
CA GLY A 245 16.36 1.77 2.57
C GLY A 245 17.08 0.48 2.93
N LYS A 246 18.42 0.55 2.83
CA LYS A 246 19.31 -0.53 3.28
C LYS A 246 19.63 -0.43 4.77
N ASN A 247 19.60 0.77 5.35
CA ASN A 247 19.98 1.09 6.72
C ASN A 247 18.78 1.59 7.51
N ARG A 248 18.72 1.26 8.81
CA ARG A 248 17.67 1.67 9.74
C ARG A 248 17.57 3.19 9.84
N GLU A 249 18.68 3.87 10.02
CA GLU A 249 18.78 5.31 10.27
C GLU A 249 18.14 6.14 9.13
N LYS A 250 18.31 5.68 7.87
CA LYS A 250 17.71 6.34 6.69
C LYS A 250 16.21 6.14 6.57
N VAL A 251 15.67 5.18 7.29
CA VAL A 251 14.25 4.77 7.19
C VAL A 251 13.45 5.28 8.37
N VAL A 252 14.03 5.32 9.55
CA VAL A 252 13.36 5.81 10.77
C VAL A 252 12.91 7.26 10.63
N GLY A 253 13.74 8.16 10.07
CA GLY A 253 13.35 9.56 9.81
C GLY A 253 12.80 10.22 11.07
N ASN A 254 11.53 10.67 11.02
CA ASN A 254 10.81 11.35 12.11
C ASN A 254 9.91 10.38 12.92
N LEU A 255 10.09 9.07 12.81
CA LEU A 255 9.24 8.10 13.50
C LEU A 255 9.48 8.09 15.03
N TYR A 256 10.69 8.46 15.47
CA TYR A 256 11.09 8.41 16.90
C TYR A 256 11.97 9.60 17.27
#